data_a7f1ac14b4be4e923edb33ff1dddc741
#
_entry.id   a7f1ac14b4be4e923edb33ff1dddc741
#
_cell.length_a   1.000
_cell.length_b   1.000
_cell.length_c   1.000
_cell.angle_alpha   90.00
_cell.angle_beta   90.00
_cell.angle_gamma   90.00
#
_symmetry.space_group_name_H-M   'P 1'
#
loop_
_entity.id
_entity.type
_entity.pdbx_description
1 polymer ?
#
loop_
_entity_poly.entity_id
_entity_poly.type
_entity_poly.pdbx_seq_one_letter_code
_entity_poly.pdbx_strand_id
1 'polypeptide(L)'
;RPLTFDEFYSHINQAVFVSATPGPIEQERSQQIVEQVIRPTGLLDPEIIVKPTEGQIEDLLSEINMRTAKNQRVLVTTLTKKMAEDLTNYLKSFDVKVRYMHHDIDTIERMEIIRDLRLGEFDVLVGINLLREGLDLPEVTLVAILDADKEGFLRSESALIQTIGRAARNAEGKVIMYADTVTRSMEKACLLYTSPSPRDPKTS
;
A
#
# COMPACT_ATOMS: atom_id res chain seq x y z
N ARG A 1 0.78 -33.83 19.52
CA ARG A 1 1.04 -33.15 18.24
C ARG A 1 0.11 -31.94 18.07
N PRO A 2 0.52 -30.95 17.31
CA PRO A 2 -0.38 -29.86 16.96
C PRO A 2 -1.58 -30.40 16.15
N LEU A 3 -2.77 -29.80 16.35
CA LEU A 3 -3.94 -30.13 15.57
C LEU A 3 -3.75 -29.70 14.10
N THR A 4 -4.25 -30.51 13.18
CA THR A 4 -4.40 -30.05 11.80
C THR A 4 -5.49 -28.98 11.71
N PHE A 5 -5.52 -28.24 10.62
CA PHE A 5 -6.53 -27.21 10.38
C PHE A 5 -7.96 -27.77 10.48
N ASP A 6 -8.20 -28.94 9.88
CA ASP A 6 -9.52 -29.57 9.91
C ASP A 6 -9.89 -30.10 11.29
N GLU A 7 -8.93 -30.66 12.03
CA GLU A 7 -9.14 -31.10 13.42
C GLU A 7 -9.48 -29.90 14.31
N PHE A 8 -8.78 -28.78 14.14
CA PHE A 8 -9.06 -27.54 14.87
C PHE A 8 -10.49 -27.05 14.57
N TYR A 9 -10.89 -27.02 13.30
CA TYR A 9 -12.23 -26.61 12.90
C TYR A 9 -13.33 -27.49 13.44
N SER A 10 -13.09 -28.81 13.57
CA SER A 10 -14.08 -29.74 14.11
C SER A 10 -14.47 -29.47 15.56
N HIS A 11 -13.61 -28.77 16.29
CA HIS A 11 -13.84 -28.39 17.69
C HIS A 11 -14.50 -27.02 17.88
N ILE A 12 -14.74 -26.29 16.79
CA ILE A 12 -15.29 -24.94 16.84
C ILE A 12 -16.77 -24.99 16.47
N ASN A 13 -17.64 -24.53 17.36
CA ASN A 13 -19.06 -24.39 17.08
C ASN A 13 -19.37 -23.11 16.30
N GLN A 14 -18.63 -22.06 16.55
CA GLN A 14 -18.85 -20.76 15.93
C GLN A 14 -17.52 -20.02 15.81
N ALA A 15 -17.26 -19.44 14.65
CA ALA A 15 -16.06 -18.66 14.38
C ALA A 15 -16.41 -17.36 13.67
N VAL A 16 -15.68 -16.29 14.02
CA VAL A 16 -15.74 -15.00 13.34
C VAL A 16 -14.39 -14.74 12.70
N PHE A 17 -14.40 -14.55 11.39
CA PHE A 17 -13.20 -14.18 10.64
C PHE A 17 -13.16 -12.67 10.49
N VAL A 18 -12.04 -12.07 10.84
CA VAL A 18 -11.79 -10.63 10.67
C VAL A 18 -10.62 -10.45 9.72
N SER A 19 -10.86 -9.83 8.58
CA SER A 19 -9.84 -9.57 7.58
C SER A 19 -10.20 -8.34 6.74
N ALA A 20 -9.19 -7.55 6.41
CA ALA A 20 -9.36 -6.44 5.47
C ALA A 20 -9.54 -6.96 4.03
N THR A 21 -8.95 -8.11 3.74
CA THR A 21 -8.97 -8.75 2.42
C THR A 21 -9.20 -10.26 2.60
N PRO A 22 -10.47 -10.69 2.80
CA PRO A 22 -10.75 -12.09 3.06
C PRO A 22 -10.27 -12.98 1.90
N GLY A 23 -9.57 -14.05 2.26
CA GLY A 23 -9.12 -15.06 1.31
C GLY A 23 -10.20 -16.07 0.95
N PRO A 24 -9.87 -17.03 0.06
CA PRO A 24 -10.85 -18.05 -0.37
C PRO A 24 -11.43 -18.87 0.77
N ILE A 25 -10.65 -19.18 1.79
CA ILE A 25 -11.10 -19.99 2.94
C ILE A 25 -12.15 -19.25 3.75
N GLU A 26 -11.94 -17.98 4.03
CA GLU A 26 -12.89 -17.16 4.77
C GLU A 26 -14.19 -16.97 3.98
N GLN A 27 -14.09 -16.78 2.67
CA GLN A 27 -15.25 -16.63 1.80
C GLN A 27 -16.05 -17.93 1.68
N GLU A 28 -15.38 -19.08 1.54
CA GLU A 28 -16.00 -20.38 1.41
C GLU A 28 -16.73 -20.82 2.69
N ARG A 29 -16.10 -20.55 3.86
CA ARG A 29 -16.59 -21.05 5.16
C ARG A 29 -17.51 -20.09 5.90
N SER A 30 -17.64 -18.86 5.42
CA SER A 30 -18.51 -17.87 6.05
C SER A 30 -19.95 -18.04 5.59
N GLN A 31 -20.85 -18.19 6.56
CA GLN A 31 -22.30 -18.21 6.29
C GLN A 31 -22.85 -16.80 6.00
N GLN A 32 -22.20 -15.82 6.56
CA GLN A 32 -22.56 -14.43 6.38
C GLN A 32 -21.29 -13.58 6.29
N ILE A 33 -21.19 -12.79 5.24
CA ILE A 33 -20.12 -11.82 5.07
C ILE A 33 -20.70 -10.43 5.38
N VAL A 34 -20.13 -9.79 6.40
CA VAL A 34 -20.49 -8.41 6.74
C VAL A 34 -19.29 -7.54 6.45
N GLU A 35 -19.46 -6.65 5.51
CA GLU A 35 -18.45 -5.64 5.21
C GLU A 35 -18.61 -4.46 6.17
N GLN A 36 -17.56 -4.20 6.92
CA GLN A 36 -17.49 -3.01 7.74
C GLN A 36 -16.45 -2.07 7.16
N VAL A 37 -16.92 -1.08 6.42
CA VAL A 37 -16.06 -0.04 5.87
C VAL A 37 -16.05 1.12 6.86
N ILE A 38 -15.04 1.15 7.74
CA ILE A 38 -14.82 2.27 8.63
C ILE A 38 -13.76 3.17 7.99
N ARG A 39 -14.17 4.38 7.64
CA ARG A 39 -13.25 5.43 7.20
C ARG A 39 -13.03 6.39 8.35
N PRO A 40 -11.77 6.77 8.65
CA PRO A 40 -11.52 7.77 9.66
C PRO A 40 -12.30 9.05 9.36
N THR A 41 -12.95 9.60 10.36
CA THR A 41 -13.75 10.82 10.22
C THR A 41 -12.85 11.98 9.79
N GLY A 42 -13.24 12.69 8.72
CA GLY A 42 -12.51 13.85 8.20
C GLY A 42 -11.40 13.51 7.20
N LEU A 43 -11.14 12.23 6.93
CA LEU A 43 -10.19 11.84 5.87
C LEU A 43 -10.95 11.49 4.60
N LEU A 44 -10.48 12.02 3.47
CA LEU A 44 -10.95 11.67 2.15
C LEU A 44 -10.20 10.44 1.66
N ASP A 45 -10.82 9.69 0.72
CA ASP A 45 -10.11 8.64 0.01
C ASP A 45 -8.92 9.22 -0.75
N PRO A 46 -7.79 8.50 -0.83
CA PRO A 46 -6.66 8.98 -1.61
C PRO A 46 -7.05 9.07 -3.09
N GLU A 47 -6.55 10.09 -3.75
CA GLU A 47 -6.66 10.19 -5.20
C GLU A 47 -5.78 9.11 -5.85
N ILE A 48 -6.35 8.32 -6.74
CA ILE A 48 -5.64 7.25 -7.44
C ILE A 48 -5.47 7.63 -8.90
N ILE A 49 -4.23 7.68 -9.37
CA ILE A 49 -3.87 8.02 -10.74
C ILE A 49 -3.09 6.88 -11.36
N VAL A 50 -3.43 6.53 -12.59
CA VAL A 50 -2.66 5.56 -13.40
C VAL A 50 -1.88 6.35 -14.44
N LYS A 51 -0.56 6.11 -14.50
CA LYS A 51 0.34 6.73 -15.46
C LYS A 51 1.10 5.65 -16.24
N PRO A 52 1.58 5.94 -17.47
CA PRO A 52 2.32 4.96 -18.24
C PRO A 52 3.68 4.62 -17.62
N THR A 53 4.18 3.43 -17.91
CA THR A 53 5.49 2.98 -17.42
C THR A 53 6.64 3.68 -18.14
N GLU A 54 6.44 4.12 -19.36
CA GLU A 54 7.44 4.91 -20.07
C GLU A 54 7.69 6.23 -19.36
N GLY A 55 8.95 6.50 -19.02
CA GLY A 55 9.33 7.69 -18.27
C GLY A 55 8.89 7.68 -16.80
N GLN A 56 8.55 6.52 -16.26
CA GLN A 56 8.05 6.41 -14.87
C GLN A 56 9.05 6.94 -13.84
N ILE A 57 10.34 6.72 -14.06
CA ILE A 57 11.38 7.12 -13.08
C ILE A 57 11.53 8.64 -13.03
N GLU A 58 11.56 9.30 -14.18
CA GLU A 58 11.64 10.77 -14.28
C GLU A 58 10.36 11.43 -13.75
N ASP A 59 9.21 10.85 -14.06
CA ASP A 59 7.93 11.33 -13.53
C ASP A 59 7.87 11.19 -12.01
N LEU A 60 8.32 10.04 -11.50
CA LEU A 60 8.39 9.78 -10.07
C LEU A 60 9.30 10.80 -9.36
N LEU A 61 10.46 11.12 -9.94
CA LEU A 61 11.37 12.13 -9.39
C LEU A 61 10.68 13.49 -9.28
N SER A 62 9.96 13.92 -10.31
CA SER A 62 9.16 15.15 -10.29
C SER A 62 8.12 15.14 -9.17
N GLU A 63 7.38 14.04 -9.04
CA GLU A 63 6.36 13.88 -8.01
C GLU A 63 6.97 13.90 -6.61
N ILE A 64 8.12 13.27 -6.43
CA ILE A 64 8.86 13.29 -5.16
C ILE A 64 9.29 14.73 -4.81
N ASN A 65 9.88 15.46 -5.75
CA ASN A 65 10.34 16.81 -5.51
C ASN A 65 9.23 17.76 -5.08
N MET A 66 8.02 17.59 -5.63
CA MET A 66 6.86 18.38 -5.21
C MET A 66 6.48 18.13 -3.75
N ARG A 67 6.61 16.89 -3.27
CA ARG A 67 6.28 16.53 -1.89
C ARG A 67 7.36 16.90 -0.92
N THR A 68 8.61 16.68 -1.26
CA THR A 68 9.73 17.02 -0.38
C THR A 68 9.84 18.52 -0.16
N ALA A 69 9.49 19.33 -1.15
CA ALA A 69 9.39 20.78 -1.02
C ALA A 69 8.37 21.22 0.04
N LYS A 70 7.35 20.40 0.29
CA LYS A 70 6.32 20.62 1.32
C LYS A 70 6.63 19.89 2.62
N ASN A 71 7.81 19.34 2.78
CA ASN A 71 8.20 18.52 3.93
C ASN A 71 7.29 17.28 4.12
N GLN A 72 6.87 16.67 3.03
CA GLN A 72 6.05 15.47 2.99
C GLN A 72 6.91 14.25 2.70
N ARG A 73 6.35 13.07 2.91
CA ARG A 73 7.05 11.79 2.77
C ARG A 73 6.42 10.95 1.67
N VAL A 74 7.25 10.09 1.06
CA VAL A 74 6.84 9.25 -0.08
C VAL A 74 7.21 7.80 0.18
N LEU A 75 6.29 6.90 -0.14
CA LEU A 75 6.56 5.45 -0.21
C LEU A 75 6.59 5.02 -1.67
N VAL A 76 7.56 4.19 -2.03
CA VAL A 76 7.68 3.63 -3.37
C VAL A 76 7.82 2.12 -3.29
N THR A 77 6.97 1.38 -4.01
CA THR A 77 7.06 -0.07 -4.11
C THR A 77 7.60 -0.50 -5.47
N THR A 78 8.56 -1.41 -5.46
CA THR A 78 9.14 -2.03 -6.65
C THR A 78 8.89 -3.53 -6.66
N LEU A 79 9.15 -4.18 -7.79
CA LEU A 79 8.96 -5.62 -7.93
C LEU A 79 10.19 -6.44 -7.53
N THR A 80 11.38 -5.87 -7.69
CA THR A 80 12.63 -6.60 -7.47
C THR A 80 13.60 -5.79 -6.62
N LYS A 81 14.50 -6.51 -5.95
CA LYS A 81 15.61 -5.93 -5.19
C LYS A 81 16.49 -5.03 -6.07
N LYS A 82 16.84 -5.52 -7.25
CA LYS A 82 17.67 -4.77 -8.19
C LYS A 82 17.01 -3.45 -8.58
N MET A 83 15.73 -3.46 -8.90
CA MET A 83 14.98 -2.26 -9.24
C MET A 83 14.95 -1.26 -8.07
N ALA A 84 14.77 -1.77 -6.85
CA ALA A 84 14.79 -0.93 -5.64
C ALA A 84 16.16 -0.29 -5.41
N GLU A 85 17.23 -1.04 -5.58
CA GLU A 85 18.60 -0.55 -5.43
C GLU A 85 18.94 0.49 -6.51
N ASP A 86 18.61 0.19 -7.77
CA ASP A 86 18.85 1.09 -8.90
C ASP A 86 18.08 2.40 -8.74
N LEU A 87 16.81 2.32 -8.32
CA LEU A 87 15.99 3.50 -8.05
C LEU A 87 16.56 4.33 -6.90
N THR A 88 16.96 3.68 -5.83
CA THR A 88 17.56 4.36 -4.67
C THR A 88 18.82 5.12 -5.08
N ASN A 89 19.69 4.50 -5.85
CA ASN A 89 20.91 5.14 -6.34
C ASN A 89 20.62 6.30 -7.30
N TYR A 90 19.64 6.13 -8.18
CA TYR A 90 19.19 7.19 -9.08
C TYR A 90 18.68 8.41 -8.31
N LEU A 91 17.82 8.19 -7.32
CA LEU A 91 17.26 9.27 -6.52
C LEU A 91 18.34 9.99 -5.68
N LYS A 92 19.30 9.23 -5.14
CA LYS A 92 20.45 9.83 -4.43
C LYS A 92 21.28 10.72 -5.33
N SER A 93 21.44 10.37 -6.62
CA SER A 93 22.20 11.19 -7.57
C SER A 93 21.53 12.53 -7.85
N PHE A 94 20.26 12.69 -7.54
CA PHE A 94 19.50 13.95 -7.63
C PHE A 94 19.25 14.60 -6.26
N ASP A 95 20.10 14.28 -5.27
CA ASP A 95 20.04 14.83 -3.92
C ASP A 95 18.73 14.54 -3.15
N VAL A 96 18.03 13.51 -3.53
CA VAL A 96 16.86 13.04 -2.79
C VAL A 96 17.32 12.24 -1.57
N LYS A 97 16.78 12.56 -0.42
CA LYS A 97 17.01 11.79 0.81
C LYS A 97 16.13 10.52 0.76
N VAL A 98 16.71 9.44 0.30
CA VAL A 98 16.02 8.17 0.05
C VAL A 98 16.71 7.03 0.79
N ARG A 99 15.92 6.07 1.24
CA ARG A 99 16.43 4.86 1.86
C ARG A 99 15.71 3.63 1.31
N TYR A 100 16.45 2.56 1.09
CA TYR A 100 15.90 1.26 0.71
C TYR A 100 15.73 0.40 1.97
N MET A 101 14.52 -0.14 2.13
CA MET A 101 14.22 -1.08 3.21
C MET A 101 14.23 -2.51 2.67
N HIS A 102 15.25 -3.28 3.08
CA HIS A 102 15.35 -4.71 2.77
C HIS A 102 14.24 -5.48 3.48
N HIS A 103 13.74 -6.53 2.84
CA HIS A 103 12.72 -7.39 3.45
C HIS A 103 13.25 -8.26 4.58
N ASP A 104 14.57 -8.49 4.65
CA ASP A 104 15.24 -9.36 5.64
C ASP A 104 15.71 -8.61 6.89
N ILE A 105 15.41 -7.34 7.04
CA ILE A 105 15.82 -6.59 8.23
C ILE A 105 15.02 -7.04 9.45
N ASP A 106 15.65 -6.95 10.63
CA ASP A 106 14.97 -7.25 11.88
C ASP A 106 13.94 -6.17 12.27
N THR A 107 13.13 -6.49 13.26
CA THR A 107 12.05 -5.62 13.71
C THR A 107 12.58 -4.29 14.26
N ILE A 108 13.70 -4.31 14.98
CA ILE A 108 14.28 -3.11 15.60
C ILE A 108 14.79 -2.15 14.51
N GLU A 109 15.55 -2.66 13.57
CA GLU A 109 16.07 -1.86 12.44
C GLU A 109 14.92 -1.28 11.60
N ARG A 110 13.88 -2.08 11.37
CA ARG A 110 12.67 -1.62 10.68
C ARG A 110 12.00 -0.46 11.42
N MET A 111 11.85 -0.56 12.73
CA MET A 111 11.26 0.52 13.54
C MET A 111 12.11 1.79 13.49
N GLU A 112 13.44 1.67 13.49
CA GLU A 112 14.34 2.82 13.35
C GLU A 112 14.19 3.50 12.00
N ILE A 113 14.10 2.74 10.91
CA ILE A 113 13.87 3.27 9.56
C ILE A 113 12.54 4.03 9.49
N ILE A 114 11.49 3.47 10.02
CA ILE A 114 10.16 4.09 10.04
C ILE A 114 10.18 5.38 10.87
N ARG A 115 10.81 5.36 12.04
CA ARG A 115 10.96 6.55 12.88
C ARG A 115 11.71 7.65 12.14
N ASP A 116 12.82 7.32 11.48
CA ASP A 116 13.64 8.28 10.75
C ASP A 116 12.88 8.89 9.57
N LEU A 117 12.06 8.10 8.88
CA LEU A 117 11.16 8.60 7.84
C LEU A 117 10.17 9.63 8.41
N ARG A 118 9.54 9.31 9.51
CA ARG A 118 8.56 10.20 10.16
C ARG A 118 9.21 11.49 10.65
N LEU A 119 10.43 11.41 11.19
CA LEU A 119 11.17 12.58 11.68
C LEU A 119 11.76 13.44 10.55
N GLY A 120 11.78 12.93 9.33
CA GLY A 120 12.35 13.66 8.18
C GLY A 120 13.84 13.52 8.02
N GLU A 121 14.47 12.54 8.65
CA GLU A 121 15.88 12.21 8.43
C GLU A 121 16.09 11.79 6.97
N PHE A 122 15.08 11.20 6.36
CA PHE A 122 14.97 10.99 4.92
C PHE A 122 13.49 11.14 4.50
N ASP A 123 13.25 11.33 3.21
CA ASP A 123 11.94 11.72 2.70
C ASP A 123 11.24 10.60 1.90
N VAL A 124 12.02 9.67 1.36
CA VAL A 124 11.50 8.61 0.47
C VAL A 124 11.95 7.25 0.99
N LEU A 125 10.99 6.35 1.15
CA LEU A 125 11.24 4.96 1.49
C LEU A 125 10.91 4.09 0.28
N VAL A 126 11.90 3.32 -0.18
CA VAL A 126 11.75 2.37 -1.29
C VAL A 126 11.79 0.95 -0.73
N GLY A 127 10.89 0.10 -1.17
CA GLY A 127 10.87 -1.30 -0.77
C GLY A 127 10.09 -2.17 -1.73
N ILE A 128 10.26 -3.48 -1.61
CA ILE A 128 9.53 -4.47 -2.41
C ILE A 128 8.17 -4.76 -1.78
N ASN A 129 8.16 -4.97 -0.47
CA ASN A 129 6.96 -5.27 0.29
C ASN A 129 6.90 -4.37 1.52
N LEU A 130 6.10 -3.31 1.41
CA LEU A 130 5.87 -2.34 2.49
C LEU A 130 4.52 -2.59 3.19
N LEU A 131 3.98 -3.82 3.07
CA LEU A 131 2.61 -4.16 3.50
C LEU A 131 2.52 -4.65 4.95
N ARG A 132 3.64 -4.78 5.66
CA ARG A 132 3.63 -5.30 7.03
C ARG A 132 2.83 -4.40 7.96
N GLU A 133 2.14 -5.02 8.91
CA GLU A 133 1.35 -4.34 9.93
C GLU A 133 2.18 -3.34 10.74
N GLY A 134 1.51 -2.33 11.26
CA GLY A 134 2.14 -1.29 12.09
C GLY A 134 2.72 -0.12 11.32
N LEU A 135 2.58 -0.07 9.99
CA LEU A 135 2.98 1.08 9.19
C LEU A 135 1.85 2.12 9.16
N ASP A 136 1.69 2.85 10.24
CA ASP A 136 0.81 4.02 10.27
C ASP A 136 1.67 5.27 10.08
N LEU A 137 1.63 5.82 8.86
CA LEU A 137 2.48 6.92 8.43
C LEU A 137 1.64 8.09 7.94
N PRO A 138 1.06 8.88 8.85
CA PRO A 138 0.22 10.02 8.46
C PRO A 138 0.99 11.12 7.70
N GLU A 139 2.29 11.14 7.79
CA GLU A 139 3.15 12.09 7.06
C GLU A 139 3.32 11.74 5.58
N VAL A 140 2.97 10.51 5.19
CA VAL A 140 3.07 10.05 3.79
C VAL A 140 1.90 10.61 2.98
N THR A 141 2.23 11.34 1.93
CA THR A 141 1.25 11.94 1.02
C THR A 141 1.28 11.35 -0.38
N LEU A 142 2.28 10.54 -0.69
CA LEU A 142 2.37 9.84 -1.96
C LEU A 142 2.79 8.40 -1.75
N VAL A 143 2.05 7.50 -2.35
CA VAL A 143 2.43 6.10 -2.52
C VAL A 143 2.56 5.84 -4.02
N ALA A 144 3.75 5.48 -4.47
CA ALA A 144 4.01 5.16 -5.86
C ALA A 144 4.18 3.65 -6.02
N ILE A 145 3.45 3.07 -6.96
CA ILE A 145 3.48 1.64 -7.27
C ILE A 145 4.04 1.49 -8.67
N LEU A 146 5.28 1.04 -8.78
CA LEU A 146 5.95 0.82 -10.06
C LEU A 146 5.52 -0.51 -10.66
N ASP A 147 5.34 -0.55 -11.98
CA ASP A 147 4.91 -1.76 -12.69
C ASP A 147 3.67 -2.41 -12.06
N ALA A 148 2.65 -1.62 -11.81
CA ALA A 148 1.43 -2.06 -11.12
C ALA A 148 0.63 -3.10 -11.92
N ASP A 149 0.83 -3.18 -13.22
CA ASP A 149 0.19 -4.13 -14.13
C ASP A 149 0.91 -5.47 -14.26
N LYS A 150 2.03 -5.65 -13.59
CA LYS A 150 2.75 -6.93 -13.57
C LYS A 150 2.08 -7.85 -12.56
N GLU A 151 1.21 -8.74 -13.04
CA GLU A 151 0.46 -9.66 -12.19
C GLU A 151 1.37 -10.57 -11.38
N GLY A 152 0.96 -10.84 -10.14
CA GLY A 152 1.68 -11.69 -9.21
C GLY A 152 1.33 -11.31 -7.77
N PHE A 153 1.98 -11.95 -6.81
CA PHE A 153 1.70 -11.76 -5.39
C PHE A 153 1.81 -10.28 -4.94
N LEU A 154 2.84 -9.58 -5.43
CA LEU A 154 3.08 -8.18 -5.03
C LEU A 154 2.12 -7.17 -5.68
N ARG A 155 1.39 -7.57 -6.70
CA ARG A 155 0.43 -6.74 -7.42
C ARG A 155 -0.97 -7.38 -7.47
N SER A 156 -1.25 -8.27 -6.53
CA SER A 156 -2.58 -8.84 -6.31
C SER A 156 -3.55 -7.77 -5.81
N GLU A 157 -4.83 -8.05 -5.91
CA GLU A 157 -5.87 -7.18 -5.36
C GLU A 157 -5.62 -6.83 -3.89
N SER A 158 -5.32 -7.83 -3.06
CA SER A 158 -5.02 -7.63 -1.64
C SER A 158 -3.81 -6.74 -1.41
N ALA A 159 -2.73 -6.98 -2.15
CA ALA A 159 -1.50 -6.21 -2.04
C ALA A 159 -1.73 -4.74 -2.43
N LEU A 160 -2.47 -4.50 -3.51
CA LEU A 160 -2.80 -3.16 -3.97
C LEU A 160 -3.71 -2.42 -2.98
N ILE A 161 -4.74 -3.07 -2.46
CA ILE A 161 -5.64 -2.50 -1.45
C ILE A 161 -4.86 -2.06 -0.21
N GLN A 162 -3.99 -2.91 0.31
CA GLN A 162 -3.18 -2.59 1.49
C GLN A 162 -2.20 -1.45 1.22
N THR A 163 -1.59 -1.44 0.05
CA THR A 163 -0.66 -0.38 -0.35
C THR A 163 -1.37 0.96 -0.51
N ILE A 164 -2.52 0.99 -1.16
CA ILE A 164 -3.35 2.20 -1.31
C ILE A 164 -3.77 2.73 0.07
N GLY A 165 -4.10 1.84 0.99
CA GLY A 165 -4.49 2.20 2.36
C GLY A 165 -3.43 2.99 3.12
N ARG A 166 -2.15 2.89 2.74
CA ARG A 166 -1.08 3.69 3.36
C ARG A 166 -1.21 5.17 3.06
N ALA A 167 -1.75 5.53 1.90
CA ALA A 167 -2.00 6.93 1.53
C ALA A 167 -3.28 7.50 2.14
N ALA A 168 -4.18 6.65 2.63
CA ALA A 168 -5.48 7.07 3.15
C ALA A 168 -5.41 7.77 4.52
N ARG A 169 -4.25 7.79 5.17
CA ARG A 169 -4.03 8.42 6.46
C ARG A 169 -3.81 9.93 6.39
N ASN A 170 -3.60 10.48 5.22
CA ASN A 170 -3.38 11.90 5.01
C ASN A 170 -4.46 12.46 4.09
N ALA A 171 -5.01 13.63 4.43
CA ALA A 171 -6.03 14.29 3.61
C ALA A 171 -5.54 14.64 2.20
N GLU A 172 -4.23 14.86 2.03
CA GLU A 172 -3.59 15.10 0.74
C GLU A 172 -3.04 13.82 0.09
N GLY A 173 -3.44 12.65 0.61
CA GLY A 173 -2.95 11.36 0.15
C GLY A 173 -3.24 11.10 -1.32
N LYS A 174 -2.22 10.62 -2.03
CA LYS A 174 -2.28 10.32 -3.46
C LYS A 174 -1.56 9.01 -3.74
N VAL A 175 -2.13 8.21 -4.64
CA VAL A 175 -1.51 6.98 -5.13
C VAL A 175 -1.29 7.12 -6.63
N ILE A 176 -0.07 6.84 -7.08
CA ILE A 176 0.25 6.76 -8.49
C ILE A 176 0.61 5.32 -8.82
N MET A 177 -0.12 4.72 -9.72
CA MET A 177 0.17 3.40 -10.27
C MET A 177 0.77 3.57 -11.67
N TYR A 178 2.03 3.18 -11.84
CA TYR A 178 2.67 3.18 -13.15
C TYR A 178 2.38 1.86 -13.83
N ALA A 179 1.55 1.92 -14.88
CA ALA A 179 1.07 0.75 -15.59
C ALA A 179 0.68 1.12 -17.02
N ASP A 180 0.92 0.22 -17.97
CA ASP A 180 0.50 0.41 -19.35
C ASP A 180 -0.91 -0.11 -19.62
N THR A 181 -1.38 -1.03 -18.78
CA THR A 181 -2.74 -1.58 -18.81
C THR A 181 -3.34 -1.56 -17.41
N VAL A 182 -4.68 -1.51 -17.34
CA VAL A 182 -5.38 -1.66 -16.07
C VAL A 182 -5.77 -3.12 -15.91
N THR A 183 -5.14 -3.80 -14.95
CA THR A 183 -5.45 -5.20 -14.65
C THR A 183 -6.74 -5.30 -13.82
N ARG A 184 -7.30 -6.49 -13.74
CA ARG A 184 -8.47 -6.76 -12.91
C ARG A 184 -8.19 -6.46 -11.42
N SER A 185 -7.00 -6.80 -10.95
CA SER A 185 -6.58 -6.51 -9.59
C SER A 185 -6.51 -5.01 -9.31
N MET A 186 -5.98 -4.23 -10.25
CA MET A 186 -5.94 -2.77 -10.17
C MET A 186 -7.36 -2.19 -10.14
N GLU A 187 -8.22 -2.64 -11.04
CA GLU A 187 -9.61 -2.16 -11.14
C GLU A 187 -10.38 -2.41 -9.84
N LYS A 188 -10.29 -3.62 -9.29
CA LYS A 188 -10.96 -3.97 -8.03
C LYS A 188 -10.43 -3.17 -6.85
N ALA A 189 -9.11 -2.98 -6.76
CA ALA A 189 -8.51 -2.19 -5.71
C ALA A 189 -8.93 -0.71 -5.79
N CYS A 190 -8.98 -0.15 -6.99
CA CYS A 190 -9.45 1.22 -7.22
C CYS A 190 -10.93 1.38 -6.85
N LEU A 191 -11.78 0.43 -7.22
CA LEU A 191 -13.22 0.48 -6.93
C LEU A 191 -13.50 0.52 -5.43
N LEU A 192 -12.71 -0.19 -4.62
CA LEU A 192 -12.89 -0.18 -3.17
C LEU A 192 -12.74 1.22 -2.58
N TYR A 193 -11.82 2.02 -3.10
CA TYR A 193 -11.55 3.37 -2.58
C TYR A 193 -12.33 4.47 -3.29
N THR A 194 -12.83 4.25 -4.49
CA THR A 194 -13.57 5.26 -5.27
C THR A 194 -15.06 5.06 -5.24
N SER A 195 -15.55 3.87 -4.88
CA SER A 195 -16.97 3.62 -4.74
C SER A 195 -17.52 4.34 -3.52
N PRO A 196 -18.66 5.04 -3.66
CA PRO A 196 -19.31 5.64 -2.51
C PRO A 196 -19.71 4.54 -1.53
N SER A 197 -19.38 4.76 -0.25
CA SER A 197 -19.88 3.88 0.80
C SER A 197 -21.41 3.87 0.79
N PRO A 198 -22.05 2.71 1.00
CA PRO A 198 -23.51 2.65 1.13
C PRO A 198 -24.08 3.55 2.22
N ARG A 199 -23.23 4.08 3.09
CA ARG A 199 -23.60 4.98 4.19
C ARG A 199 -23.32 6.46 3.90
N ASP A 200 -22.63 6.76 2.82
CA ASP A 200 -22.49 8.15 2.40
C ASP A 200 -23.88 8.61 1.93
N PRO A 201 -24.52 9.58 2.62
CA PRO A 201 -25.75 10.13 2.09
C PRO A 201 -25.37 10.80 0.78
N LYS A 202 -25.59 10.11 -0.34
CA LYS A 202 -25.67 10.82 -1.59
C LYS A 202 -26.84 11.75 -1.44
N THR A 203 -26.53 12.98 -1.22
CA THR A 203 -27.46 14.05 -1.49
C THR A 203 -27.91 13.85 -2.93
N SER A 204 -29.08 13.32 -3.07
CA SER A 204 -29.80 13.29 -4.33
C SER A 204 -29.92 14.70 -4.87
#